data_6d843b7eebc594f63e89498b2b6f4a45
#
_entry.id   6d843b7eebc594f63e89498b2b6f4a45
#
_cell.length_a   1.000
_cell.length_b   1.000
_cell.length_c   1.000
_cell.angle_alpha   90.00
_cell.angle_beta   90.00
_cell.angle_gamma   90.00
#
_symmetry.space_group_name_H-M   'P 1'
#
loop_
_entity.id
_entity.type
_entity.pdbx_description
1 polymer ?
#
loop_
_entity_poly.entity_id
_entity_poly.type
_entity_poly.pdbx_seq_one_letter_code
_entity_poly.pdbx_strand_id
1 'polypeptide(L)'
;MRKEIKITAVVVLVALVFSLLLTANVLAQEEDRYGGTLNAAFQMSVAHLDSDNSTDSLITAMMNHVYEGLFEFDENLNLTPHLAESYQVGEDGLVYEVKLRENVKLHNGQTMDADDVIASFRRWLELNNGGQLVAPYFDQVEKIDQFNIRFKFAEAYAPFLNILASPVSNQKFVVRAEEVVDEFGTDVIDRHVGTGPYKYEEWVPDQKLVLTRFEDYTPSSREASFFAGKRTAYLDEIVFNFIPDAQVRVSGVQTGQFHFAEEVPRDQYPLFEANQNIDNVIIYPDRMSMLIYNNAEAPFDNKYARQAIAYALDFEELGYAMIGDPQFWRLESALHEEGNPWHVPDAGEGIYGVYDPEKAKELLDQAGYDGDPIVILSGQDNQMERQGAIAIQDQLEEIGIDVELQLFDRPTVVERRSKKEGWHIHLSPFIKIVPDPQIHQGWTGTNKWISNWDSEESREMDQIFAEMLREVDQEKRYEIMERMQSKLWDSVPYFNILDYSRLHIKRAELKDFKGSWQPFFWNTYLE
;
A
#
# COMPACT_ATOMS: atom_id res chain seq x y z
N MET A 1 8.41 10.73 65.62
CA MET A 1 7.02 10.63 65.11
C MET A 1 6.46 11.94 64.55
N ARG A 2 6.24 13.05 65.33
CA ARG A 2 5.67 14.31 64.76
C ARG A 2 6.59 15.05 63.73
N LYS A 3 7.92 14.94 63.81
CA LYS A 3 8.86 15.54 62.83
C LYS A 3 8.92 14.72 61.55
N GLU A 4 8.88 13.42 61.61
CA GLU A 4 8.92 12.53 60.44
C GLU A 4 7.63 12.63 59.62
N ILE A 5 6.44 12.73 60.28
CA ILE A 5 5.16 12.94 59.60
C ILE A 5 5.14 14.28 58.83
N LYS A 6 5.78 15.34 59.37
CA LYS A 6 5.87 16.64 58.66
C LYS A 6 6.81 16.57 57.46
N ILE A 7 7.90 15.83 57.52
CA ILE A 7 8.83 15.65 56.41
C ILE A 7 8.16 14.84 55.30
N THR A 8 7.48 13.74 55.65
CA THR A 8 6.76 12.91 54.69
C THR A 8 5.62 13.71 53.99
N ALA A 9 4.88 14.52 54.72
CA ALA A 9 3.83 15.37 54.18
C ALA A 9 4.38 16.46 53.21
N VAL A 10 5.55 17.03 53.52
CA VAL A 10 6.23 18.01 52.65
C VAL A 10 6.74 17.33 51.37
N VAL A 11 7.34 16.14 51.48
CA VAL A 11 7.82 15.38 50.32
C VAL A 11 6.67 14.99 49.38
N VAL A 12 5.55 14.53 49.94
CA VAL A 12 4.34 14.18 49.15
C VAL A 12 3.76 15.44 48.47
N LEU A 13 3.73 16.56 49.18
CA LEU A 13 3.23 17.83 48.62
C LEU A 13 4.14 18.33 47.47
N VAL A 14 5.46 18.25 47.64
CA VAL A 14 6.42 18.62 46.58
C VAL A 14 6.32 17.68 45.39
N ALA A 15 6.13 16.38 45.59
CA ALA A 15 5.91 15.43 44.48
C ALA A 15 4.60 15.69 43.73
N LEU A 16 3.51 16.03 44.43
CA LEU A 16 2.23 16.43 43.85
C LEU A 16 2.33 17.73 43.04
N VAL A 17 3.02 18.73 43.58
CA VAL A 17 3.24 20.01 42.87
C VAL A 17 4.12 19.79 41.64
N PHE A 18 5.15 18.96 41.73
CA PHE A 18 6.02 18.63 40.61
C PHE A 18 5.28 17.83 39.52
N SER A 19 4.41 16.88 39.90
CA SER A 19 3.56 16.17 38.94
C SER A 19 2.54 17.10 38.26
N LEU A 20 1.92 18.04 39.00
CA LEU A 20 1.03 19.05 38.44
C LEU A 20 1.75 20.03 37.50
N LEU A 21 2.98 20.41 37.80
CA LEU A 21 3.79 21.25 36.91
C LEU A 21 4.22 20.50 35.63
N LEU A 22 4.53 19.22 35.74
CA LEU A 22 4.84 18.37 34.59
C LEU A 22 3.61 18.20 33.70
N THR A 23 2.44 17.91 34.26
CA THR A 23 1.20 17.78 33.48
C THR A 23 0.79 19.10 32.84
N ALA A 24 0.96 20.24 33.55
CA ALA A 24 0.69 21.58 32.97
C ALA A 24 1.64 21.93 31.83
N ASN A 25 2.93 21.57 31.93
CA ASN A 25 3.88 21.76 30.83
C ASN A 25 3.59 20.88 29.62
N VAL A 26 3.18 19.62 29.83
CA VAL A 26 2.80 18.71 28.75
C VAL A 26 1.55 19.23 28.03
N LEU A 27 0.53 19.69 28.78
CA LEU A 27 -0.69 20.27 28.21
C LEU A 27 -0.40 21.58 27.44
N ALA A 28 0.46 22.44 27.97
CA ALA A 28 0.86 23.69 27.27
C ALA A 28 1.64 23.40 25.97
N GLN A 29 2.51 22.40 25.97
CA GLN A 29 3.21 21.97 24.76
C GLN A 29 2.27 21.32 23.74
N GLU A 30 1.20 20.67 24.18
CA GLU A 30 0.20 20.08 23.28
C GLU A 30 -0.68 21.18 22.66
N GLU A 31 -1.05 22.23 23.41
CA GLU A 31 -1.78 23.39 22.89
C GLU A 31 -0.98 24.18 21.84
N ASP A 32 0.32 24.29 21.98
CA ASP A 32 1.20 24.99 21.03
C ASP A 32 1.34 24.29 19.67
N ARG A 33 0.90 23.03 19.55
CA ARG A 33 0.92 22.25 18.29
C ARG A 33 -0.24 22.55 17.37
N TYR A 34 -1.32 23.13 17.90
CA TYR A 34 -2.53 23.38 17.11
C TYR A 34 -2.40 24.63 16.26
N GLY A 35 -2.81 24.51 15.01
CA GLY A 35 -2.92 25.63 14.08
C GLY A 35 -2.13 25.45 12.80
N GLY A 36 -2.32 26.41 11.91
CA GLY A 36 -1.58 26.50 10.66
C GLY A 36 -2.16 25.71 9.50
N THR A 37 -1.73 26.08 8.30
CA THR A 37 -2.10 25.46 7.03
C THR A 37 -0.93 24.67 6.46
N LEU A 38 -1.11 23.37 6.30
CA LEU A 38 -0.15 22.54 5.57
C LEU A 38 -0.37 22.66 4.07
N ASN A 39 0.64 23.09 3.32
CA ASN A 39 0.67 23.03 1.87
C ASN A 39 1.52 21.83 1.42
N ALA A 40 0.89 20.81 0.85
CA ALA A 40 1.55 19.61 0.34
C ALA A 40 1.46 19.58 -1.18
N ALA A 41 2.58 19.30 -1.87
CA ALA A 41 2.65 19.25 -3.33
C ALA A 41 2.70 17.80 -3.83
N PHE A 42 1.74 17.41 -4.65
CA PHE A 42 1.58 16.08 -5.24
C PHE A 42 1.74 16.14 -6.75
N GLN A 43 2.22 15.05 -7.35
CA GLN A 43 2.57 15.03 -8.77
C GLN A 43 1.39 14.94 -9.72
N MET A 44 0.25 14.40 -9.28
CA MET A 44 -0.92 14.13 -10.13
C MET A 44 -2.17 14.77 -9.55
N SER A 45 -3.11 15.08 -10.44
CA SER A 45 -4.49 15.38 -10.11
C SER A 45 -5.35 14.12 -10.20
N VAL A 46 -6.57 14.19 -9.66
CA VAL A 46 -7.54 13.11 -9.68
C VAL A 46 -8.81 13.53 -10.40
N ALA A 47 -9.51 12.56 -11.01
CA ALA A 47 -10.74 12.83 -11.77
C ALA A 47 -11.98 13.07 -10.87
N HIS A 48 -11.99 12.50 -9.68
CA HIS A 48 -13.02 12.63 -8.64
C HIS A 48 -12.45 12.19 -7.30
N LEU A 49 -13.23 12.28 -6.21
CA LEU A 49 -12.77 11.94 -4.85
C LEU A 49 -13.43 10.68 -4.27
N ASP A 50 -14.15 9.91 -5.07
CA ASP A 50 -14.82 8.68 -4.65
C ASP A 50 -13.88 7.47 -4.76
N SER A 51 -13.44 6.96 -3.61
CA SER A 51 -12.50 5.83 -3.52
C SER A 51 -13.11 4.48 -3.93
N ASP A 52 -14.45 4.33 -3.97
CA ASP A 52 -15.07 3.08 -4.43
C ASP A 52 -15.08 2.97 -5.95
N ASN A 53 -15.05 4.10 -6.66
CA ASN A 53 -15.09 4.18 -8.11
C ASN A 53 -13.71 4.42 -8.76
N SER A 54 -12.61 4.27 -8.03
CA SER A 54 -11.28 4.57 -8.58
C SER A 54 -10.21 3.60 -8.10
N THR A 55 -9.25 3.33 -8.99
CA THR A 55 -8.01 2.60 -8.67
C THR A 55 -6.85 3.54 -8.32
N ASP A 56 -7.09 4.85 -8.25
CA ASP A 56 -6.06 5.85 -7.97
C ASP A 56 -5.70 5.89 -6.48
N SER A 57 -4.43 5.62 -6.17
CA SER A 57 -3.93 5.61 -4.79
C SER A 57 -3.93 7.00 -4.14
N LEU A 58 -3.86 8.05 -4.93
CA LEU A 58 -3.88 9.42 -4.41
C LEU A 58 -5.25 9.77 -3.82
N ILE A 59 -6.35 9.30 -4.43
CA ILE A 59 -7.70 9.47 -3.85
C ILE A 59 -7.76 8.84 -2.47
N THR A 60 -7.28 7.59 -2.33
CA THR A 60 -7.26 6.91 -1.03
C THR A 60 -6.41 7.66 -0.01
N ALA A 61 -5.20 8.12 -0.40
CA ALA A 61 -4.32 8.87 0.49
C ALA A 61 -4.98 10.17 1.00
N MET A 62 -5.61 10.95 0.12
CA MET A 62 -6.28 12.19 0.49
C MET A 62 -7.54 11.93 1.34
N MET A 63 -8.38 10.99 0.91
CA MET A 63 -9.68 10.77 1.53
C MET A 63 -9.63 9.93 2.82
N ASN A 64 -8.49 9.30 3.15
CA ASN A 64 -8.23 8.72 4.48
C ASN A 64 -8.22 9.77 5.61
N HIS A 65 -8.15 11.05 5.29
CA HIS A 65 -8.31 12.14 6.25
C HIS A 65 -9.78 12.44 6.56
N VAL A 66 -10.66 12.11 5.61
CA VAL A 66 -12.11 12.38 5.63
C VAL A 66 -12.89 11.15 6.10
N TYR A 67 -12.45 9.97 5.69
CA TYR A 67 -13.11 8.70 5.97
C TYR A 67 -12.23 7.79 6.81
N GLU A 68 -12.86 6.94 7.61
CA GLU A 68 -12.21 5.90 8.39
C GLU A 68 -12.83 4.53 8.10
N GLY A 69 -12.02 3.46 8.26
CA GLY A 69 -12.46 2.08 8.15
C GLY A 69 -12.88 1.47 9.48
N LEU A 70 -13.53 0.31 9.45
CA LEU A 70 -13.78 -0.49 10.66
C LEU A 70 -12.48 -0.95 11.30
N PHE A 71 -11.50 -1.27 10.48
CA PHE A 71 -10.18 -1.76 10.86
C PHE A 71 -9.10 -0.98 10.13
N GLU A 72 -7.92 -0.92 10.70
CA GLU A 72 -6.72 -0.31 10.11
C GLU A 72 -5.50 -1.18 10.44
N PHE A 73 -4.41 -1.02 9.69
CA PHE A 73 -3.15 -1.67 9.99
C PHE A 73 -2.26 -0.77 10.85
N ASP A 74 -1.61 -1.39 11.85
CA ASP A 74 -0.55 -0.76 12.63
C ASP A 74 0.79 -0.73 11.87
N GLU A 75 1.84 -0.21 12.48
CA GLU A 75 3.18 -0.12 11.87
C GLU A 75 3.85 -1.47 11.58
N ASN A 76 3.35 -2.55 12.18
CA ASN A 76 3.81 -3.92 11.96
C ASN A 76 2.87 -4.70 11.03
N LEU A 77 1.95 -4.01 10.35
CA LEU A 77 0.89 -4.57 9.49
C LEU A 77 -0.05 -5.55 10.21
N ASN A 78 -0.21 -5.42 11.52
CA ASN A 78 -1.22 -6.16 12.26
C ASN A 78 -2.58 -5.46 12.13
N LEU A 79 -3.63 -6.27 11.91
CA LEU A 79 -5.00 -5.79 11.87
C LEU A 79 -5.43 -5.25 13.23
N THR A 80 -5.88 -4.01 13.27
CA THR A 80 -6.29 -3.31 14.50
C THR A 80 -7.70 -2.75 14.35
N PRO A 81 -8.63 -2.97 15.29
CA PRO A 81 -9.93 -2.31 15.30
C PRO A 81 -9.79 -0.79 15.37
N HIS A 82 -10.58 -0.06 14.54
CA HIS A 82 -10.55 1.40 14.44
C HIS A 82 -11.92 2.04 14.71
N LEU A 83 -12.87 2.02 13.77
CA LEU A 83 -14.30 2.33 14.06
C LEU A 83 -15.00 1.14 14.72
N ALA A 84 -14.52 -0.08 14.50
CA ALA A 84 -14.85 -1.20 15.36
C ALA A 84 -14.21 -1.02 16.74
N GLU A 85 -14.95 -1.30 17.80
CA GLU A 85 -14.43 -1.43 19.17
C GLU A 85 -13.80 -2.81 19.38
N SER A 86 -14.51 -3.84 18.91
CA SER A 86 -14.09 -5.24 18.98
C SER A 86 -14.77 -6.07 17.90
N TYR A 87 -14.28 -7.28 17.71
CA TYR A 87 -14.88 -8.24 16.80
C TYR A 87 -14.70 -9.68 17.31
N GLN A 88 -15.53 -10.59 16.79
CA GLN A 88 -15.44 -12.02 16.99
C GLN A 88 -15.63 -12.75 15.67
N VAL A 89 -14.84 -13.80 15.46
CA VAL A 89 -14.92 -14.66 14.27
C VAL A 89 -15.36 -16.06 14.71
N GLY A 90 -16.37 -16.62 14.06
CA GLY A 90 -16.79 -18.00 14.27
C GLY A 90 -15.66 -18.99 13.90
N GLU A 91 -15.59 -20.11 14.59
CA GLU A 91 -14.53 -21.12 14.38
C GLU A 91 -14.46 -21.64 12.92
N ASP A 92 -15.59 -21.59 12.21
CA ASP A 92 -15.70 -22.00 10.79
C ASP A 92 -15.43 -20.87 9.80
N GLY A 93 -15.16 -19.64 10.28
CA GLY A 93 -14.93 -18.47 9.42
C GLY A 93 -16.16 -17.98 8.65
N LEU A 94 -17.38 -18.45 9.00
CA LEU A 94 -18.61 -18.09 8.30
C LEU A 94 -19.36 -16.91 8.92
N VAL A 95 -19.02 -16.54 10.15
CA VAL A 95 -19.70 -15.45 10.88
C VAL A 95 -18.68 -14.53 11.51
N TYR A 96 -18.86 -13.23 11.26
CA TYR A 96 -18.07 -12.16 11.87
C TYR A 96 -19.03 -11.22 12.60
N GLU A 97 -18.89 -11.09 13.92
CA GLU A 97 -19.64 -10.13 14.73
C GLU A 97 -18.73 -8.95 15.04
N VAL A 98 -19.19 -7.74 14.72
CA VAL A 98 -18.44 -6.50 14.92
C VAL A 98 -19.25 -5.57 15.81
N LYS A 99 -18.63 -5.16 16.93
CA LYS A 99 -19.14 -4.09 17.79
C LYS A 99 -18.51 -2.78 17.38
N LEU A 100 -19.32 -1.77 17.09
CA LEU A 100 -18.90 -0.43 16.71
C LEU A 100 -18.58 0.41 17.96
N ARG A 101 -17.66 1.37 17.80
CA ARG A 101 -17.44 2.42 18.81
C ARG A 101 -18.68 3.29 18.91
N GLU A 102 -19.08 3.59 20.14
CA GLU A 102 -20.19 4.48 20.43
C GLU A 102 -19.75 5.96 20.38
N ASN A 103 -20.71 6.87 20.13
CA ASN A 103 -20.50 8.33 20.13
C ASN A 103 -19.52 8.86 19.07
N VAL A 104 -19.18 8.10 18.04
CA VAL A 104 -18.40 8.60 16.91
C VAL A 104 -19.23 9.58 16.09
N LYS A 105 -18.70 10.79 15.85
CA LYS A 105 -19.40 11.84 15.11
C LYS A 105 -19.07 11.76 13.62
N LEU A 106 -20.11 11.88 12.80
CA LEU A 106 -20.01 12.18 11.38
C LEU A 106 -19.86 13.69 11.14
N HIS A 107 -19.30 14.08 10.01
CA HIS A 107 -19.07 15.49 9.66
C HIS A 107 -20.35 16.34 9.59
N ASN A 108 -21.52 15.72 9.41
CA ASN A 108 -22.84 16.37 9.47
C ASN A 108 -23.37 16.56 10.92
N GLY A 109 -22.62 16.13 11.94
CA GLY A 109 -22.99 16.22 13.36
C GLY A 109 -23.82 15.04 13.89
N GLN A 110 -24.26 14.12 13.02
CA GLN A 110 -24.93 12.89 13.44
C GLN A 110 -23.94 11.96 14.15
N THR A 111 -24.44 10.92 14.81
CA THR A 111 -23.63 9.87 15.41
C THR A 111 -23.64 8.67 14.47
N MET A 112 -22.47 8.19 14.07
CA MET A 112 -22.31 6.98 13.28
C MET A 112 -22.96 5.78 13.98
N ASP A 113 -23.68 4.98 13.21
CA ASP A 113 -24.26 3.73 13.70
C ASP A 113 -24.17 2.59 12.67
N ALA A 114 -24.88 1.49 12.95
CA ALA A 114 -24.87 0.29 12.11
C ALA A 114 -25.46 0.53 10.72
N ASP A 115 -26.38 1.46 10.55
CA ASP A 115 -27.01 1.75 9.25
C ASP A 115 -26.00 2.40 8.31
N ASP A 116 -25.17 3.35 8.80
CA ASP A 116 -24.08 3.96 8.04
C ASP A 116 -23.07 2.91 7.55
N VAL A 117 -22.70 1.98 8.44
CA VAL A 117 -21.75 0.91 8.11
C VAL A 117 -22.34 -0.06 7.08
N ILE A 118 -23.60 -0.46 7.23
CA ILE A 118 -24.27 -1.40 6.32
C ILE A 118 -24.49 -0.77 4.95
N ALA A 119 -24.90 0.49 4.88
CA ALA A 119 -25.06 1.21 3.62
C ALA A 119 -23.72 1.31 2.88
N SER A 120 -22.67 1.76 3.59
CA SER A 120 -21.31 1.83 3.05
C SER A 120 -20.79 0.47 2.57
N PHE A 121 -21.03 -0.60 3.35
CA PHE A 121 -20.58 -1.94 3.00
C PHE A 121 -21.27 -2.48 1.74
N ARG A 122 -22.56 -2.25 1.57
CA ARG A 122 -23.30 -2.66 0.36
C ARG A 122 -22.77 -1.97 -0.88
N ARG A 123 -22.53 -0.65 -0.80
CA ARG A 123 -21.93 0.11 -1.88
C ARG A 123 -20.52 -0.40 -2.22
N TRP A 124 -19.69 -0.56 -1.20
CA TRP A 124 -18.33 -1.09 -1.35
C TRP A 124 -18.32 -2.49 -1.99
N LEU A 125 -19.22 -3.38 -1.57
CA LEU A 125 -19.36 -4.73 -2.11
C LEU A 125 -19.69 -4.73 -3.61
N GLU A 126 -20.46 -3.76 -4.08
CA GLU A 126 -20.90 -3.62 -5.45
C GLU A 126 -19.86 -2.95 -6.35
N LEU A 127 -19.22 -1.88 -5.89
CA LEU A 127 -18.40 -1.01 -6.74
C LEU A 127 -16.90 -1.24 -6.58
N ASN A 128 -16.45 -1.54 -5.36
CA ASN A 128 -15.05 -1.56 -5.02
C ASN A 128 -14.41 -2.91 -5.36
N ASN A 129 -13.18 -2.93 -5.89
CA ASN A 129 -12.50 -4.19 -6.21
C ASN A 129 -12.34 -5.10 -4.97
N GLY A 130 -12.09 -4.51 -3.77
CA GLY A 130 -12.06 -5.28 -2.53
C GLY A 130 -13.40 -5.95 -2.24
N GLY A 131 -14.50 -5.21 -2.45
CA GLY A 131 -15.86 -5.75 -2.33
C GLY A 131 -16.13 -6.87 -3.32
N GLN A 132 -15.72 -6.70 -4.56
CA GLN A 132 -15.88 -7.72 -5.61
C GLN A 132 -15.08 -9.02 -5.33
N LEU A 133 -13.97 -8.95 -4.60
CA LEU A 133 -13.24 -10.13 -4.12
C LEU A 133 -14.00 -10.86 -3.01
N VAL A 134 -14.73 -10.13 -2.18
CA VAL A 134 -15.53 -10.68 -1.07
C VAL A 134 -16.87 -11.21 -1.55
N ALA A 135 -17.51 -10.57 -2.53
CA ALA A 135 -18.87 -10.86 -3.00
C ALA A 135 -19.16 -12.34 -3.33
N PRO A 136 -18.25 -13.13 -3.96
CA PRO A 136 -18.53 -14.54 -4.26
C PRO A 136 -18.73 -15.43 -3.02
N TYR A 137 -18.19 -15.03 -1.87
CA TYR A 137 -18.23 -15.78 -0.60
C TYR A 137 -19.27 -15.25 0.36
N PHE A 138 -19.70 -14.00 0.17
CA PHE A 138 -20.60 -13.28 1.06
C PHE A 138 -22.05 -13.74 0.91
N ASP A 139 -22.77 -13.87 2.05
CA ASP A 139 -24.20 -14.18 2.08
C ASP A 139 -25.04 -12.94 2.45
N GLN A 140 -24.83 -12.39 3.65
CA GLN A 140 -25.61 -11.24 4.11
C GLN A 140 -24.92 -10.47 5.23
N VAL A 141 -25.30 -9.18 5.39
CA VAL A 141 -24.99 -8.35 6.57
C VAL A 141 -26.28 -8.06 7.32
N GLU A 142 -26.26 -8.24 8.65
CA GLU A 142 -27.39 -8.05 9.55
C GLU A 142 -27.09 -6.96 10.58
N LYS A 143 -28.02 -6.05 10.79
CA LYS A 143 -28.04 -5.17 11.95
C LYS A 143 -28.56 -5.96 13.14
N ILE A 144 -27.73 -6.17 14.16
CA ILE A 144 -28.17 -6.80 15.42
C ILE A 144 -28.84 -5.74 16.29
N ASP A 145 -28.19 -4.58 16.45
CA ASP A 145 -28.71 -3.39 17.11
C ASP A 145 -28.00 -2.14 16.58
N GLN A 146 -28.12 -1.00 17.26
CA GLN A 146 -27.55 0.26 16.81
C GLN A 146 -26.04 0.24 16.62
N PHE A 147 -25.29 -0.56 17.41
CA PHE A 147 -23.82 -0.58 17.39
C PHE A 147 -23.25 -1.99 17.19
N ASN A 148 -24.07 -2.96 16.83
CA ASN A 148 -23.64 -4.33 16.58
C ASN A 148 -24.13 -4.81 15.21
N ILE A 149 -23.20 -5.31 14.41
CA ILE A 149 -23.47 -5.85 13.07
C ILE A 149 -22.88 -7.26 12.96
N ARG A 150 -23.46 -8.06 12.08
CA ARG A 150 -23.01 -9.40 11.78
C ARG A 150 -22.91 -9.60 10.28
N PHE A 151 -21.72 -10.01 9.83
CA PHE A 151 -21.49 -10.46 8.46
C PHE A 151 -21.56 -11.99 8.41
N LYS A 152 -22.26 -12.52 7.42
CA LYS A 152 -22.37 -13.96 7.19
C LYS A 152 -21.86 -14.32 5.81
N PHE A 153 -21.21 -15.45 5.72
CA PHE A 153 -20.57 -15.98 4.53
C PHE A 153 -21.17 -17.34 4.17
N ALA A 154 -21.35 -17.59 2.87
CA ALA A 154 -21.74 -18.89 2.35
C ALA A 154 -20.58 -19.89 2.36
N GLU A 155 -19.36 -19.38 2.17
CA GLU A 155 -18.09 -20.10 2.28
C GLU A 155 -17.08 -19.23 3.04
N ALA A 156 -16.16 -19.86 3.80
CA ALA A 156 -15.14 -19.15 4.54
C ALA A 156 -14.24 -18.33 3.61
N TYR A 157 -13.99 -17.07 3.99
CA TYR A 157 -13.11 -16.16 3.30
C TYR A 157 -12.19 -15.46 4.30
N ALA A 158 -11.08 -16.11 4.61
CA ALA A 158 -10.14 -15.69 5.66
C ALA A 158 -9.58 -14.27 5.48
N PRO A 159 -9.34 -13.73 4.25
CA PRO A 159 -8.86 -12.36 4.07
C PRO A 159 -9.86 -11.26 4.41
N PHE A 160 -11.13 -11.56 4.76
CA PHE A 160 -12.20 -10.58 4.85
C PHE A 160 -11.84 -9.32 5.65
N LEU A 161 -11.38 -9.48 6.90
CA LEU A 161 -11.06 -8.33 7.75
C LEU A 161 -9.83 -7.55 7.23
N ASN A 162 -8.85 -8.27 6.68
CA ASN A 162 -7.66 -7.65 6.09
C ASN A 162 -8.02 -6.83 4.85
N ILE A 163 -8.98 -7.29 4.02
CA ILE A 163 -9.45 -6.52 2.87
C ILE A 163 -10.22 -5.27 3.31
N LEU A 164 -11.04 -5.33 4.35
CA LEU A 164 -11.71 -4.14 4.88
C LEU A 164 -10.73 -3.06 5.30
N ALA A 165 -9.57 -3.45 5.86
CA ALA A 165 -8.50 -2.55 6.28
C ALA A 165 -7.48 -2.23 5.17
N SER A 166 -7.59 -2.87 4.00
CA SER A 166 -6.55 -2.82 2.97
C SER A 166 -6.18 -1.38 2.60
N PRO A 167 -4.89 -0.99 2.67
CA PRO A 167 -4.46 0.31 2.18
C PRO A 167 -4.28 0.33 0.66
N VAL A 168 -4.47 -0.81 -0.01
CA VAL A 168 -4.38 -0.90 -1.47
C VAL A 168 -5.53 -0.12 -2.10
N SER A 169 -5.19 0.69 -3.11
CA SER A 169 -6.18 1.48 -3.85
C SER A 169 -7.31 0.61 -4.37
N ASN A 170 -8.53 1.12 -4.23
CA ASN A 170 -9.73 0.40 -4.65
C ASN A 170 -9.93 -0.97 -3.95
N GLN A 171 -9.46 -1.10 -2.71
CA GLN A 171 -9.80 -2.25 -1.86
C GLN A 171 -10.35 -1.82 -0.51
N LYS A 172 -9.88 -0.69 0.03
CA LYS A 172 -10.21 -0.22 1.37
C LYS A 172 -11.72 0.02 1.52
N PHE A 173 -12.27 -0.53 2.60
CA PHE A 173 -13.60 -0.19 3.07
C PHE A 173 -13.55 1.07 3.95
N VAL A 174 -14.45 2.01 3.70
CA VAL A 174 -14.60 3.22 4.53
C VAL A 174 -16.07 3.50 4.84
N VAL A 175 -16.34 4.09 6.01
CA VAL A 175 -17.68 4.41 6.45
C VAL A 175 -18.07 5.82 5.99
N ARG A 176 -19.24 5.93 5.37
CA ARG A 176 -19.90 7.17 4.92
C ARG A 176 -21.26 7.30 5.61
N ALA A 177 -21.78 8.49 5.71
CA ALA A 177 -23.14 8.69 6.16
C ALA A 177 -24.13 7.96 5.23
N GLU A 178 -25.09 7.20 5.81
CA GLU A 178 -26.13 6.47 5.06
C GLU A 178 -26.85 7.36 4.07
N GLU A 179 -27.25 8.59 4.50
CA GLU A 179 -27.96 9.55 3.65
C GLU A 179 -27.18 9.95 2.38
N VAL A 180 -25.84 9.93 2.41
CA VAL A 180 -25.00 10.18 1.24
C VAL A 180 -24.99 8.96 0.33
N VAL A 181 -24.83 7.77 0.90
CA VAL A 181 -24.88 6.52 0.14
C VAL A 181 -26.23 6.35 -0.55
N ASP A 182 -27.34 6.63 0.13
CA ASP A 182 -28.69 6.54 -0.41
C ASP A 182 -28.95 7.57 -1.52
N GLU A 183 -28.39 8.78 -1.39
CA GLU A 183 -28.53 9.84 -2.39
C GLU A 183 -27.82 9.49 -3.71
N PHE A 184 -26.59 8.97 -3.63
CA PHE A 184 -25.75 8.72 -4.81
C PHE A 184 -25.87 7.28 -5.36
N GLY A 185 -26.28 6.30 -4.53
CA GLY A 185 -26.34 4.90 -4.95
C GLY A 185 -25.00 4.41 -5.51
N THR A 186 -24.94 4.10 -6.79
CA THR A 186 -23.72 3.68 -7.52
C THR A 186 -23.03 4.82 -8.28
N ASP A 187 -23.62 6.01 -8.32
CA ASP A 187 -23.00 7.17 -8.96
C ASP A 187 -21.81 7.68 -8.16
N VAL A 188 -20.92 8.42 -8.81
CA VAL A 188 -19.75 9.02 -8.17
C VAL A 188 -20.19 10.01 -7.09
N ILE A 189 -19.72 9.80 -5.85
CA ILE A 189 -20.01 10.68 -4.71
C ILE A 189 -19.20 11.98 -4.84
N ASP A 190 -19.88 13.12 -4.77
CA ASP A 190 -19.29 14.46 -4.73
C ASP A 190 -19.56 15.22 -3.43
N ARG A 191 -20.37 14.66 -2.53
CA ARG A 191 -20.64 15.14 -1.17
C ARG A 191 -19.99 14.21 -0.14
N HIS A 192 -18.98 14.70 0.57
CA HIS A 192 -18.15 13.88 1.43
C HIS A 192 -18.49 14.07 2.92
N VAL A 193 -19.14 13.08 3.53
CA VAL A 193 -19.51 13.03 4.94
C VAL A 193 -18.99 11.72 5.55
N GLY A 194 -17.87 11.80 6.26
CA GLY A 194 -17.22 10.69 6.96
C GLY A 194 -17.06 10.94 8.45
N THR A 195 -16.20 10.17 9.09
CA THR A 195 -15.88 10.22 10.52
C THR A 195 -14.49 10.76 10.81
N GLY A 196 -13.68 11.03 9.77
CA GLY A 196 -12.25 11.34 9.90
C GLY A 196 -11.92 12.66 10.58
N PRO A 197 -10.64 12.89 10.92
CA PRO A 197 -10.20 14.08 11.65
C PRO A 197 -10.28 15.38 10.84
N TYR A 198 -10.42 15.28 9.52
CA TYR A 198 -10.60 16.44 8.64
C TYR A 198 -11.85 16.31 7.80
N LYS A 199 -12.46 17.44 7.45
CA LYS A 199 -13.63 17.56 6.58
C LYS A 199 -13.22 18.08 5.21
N TYR A 200 -13.94 17.61 4.19
CA TYR A 200 -13.89 18.20 2.85
C TYR A 200 -14.38 19.65 2.88
N GLU A 201 -13.60 20.55 2.31
CA GLU A 201 -13.96 21.98 2.18
C GLU A 201 -14.10 22.38 0.71
N GLU A 202 -13.07 22.14 -0.12
CA GLU A 202 -13.04 22.56 -1.52
C GLU A 202 -12.20 21.60 -2.36
N TRP A 203 -12.65 21.29 -3.56
CA TRP A 203 -11.83 20.67 -4.58
C TRP A 203 -11.91 21.46 -5.89
N VAL A 204 -10.76 21.91 -6.38
CA VAL A 204 -10.59 22.54 -7.69
C VAL A 204 -9.80 21.58 -8.56
N PRO A 205 -10.43 20.94 -9.57
CA PRO A 205 -9.77 19.99 -10.47
C PRO A 205 -8.46 20.55 -11.03
N ASP A 206 -7.44 19.71 -11.10
CA ASP A 206 -6.09 20.03 -11.58
C ASP A 206 -5.33 21.12 -10.80
N GLN A 207 -5.87 21.59 -9.68
CA GLN A 207 -5.24 22.63 -8.87
C GLN A 207 -5.03 22.17 -7.42
N LYS A 208 -6.11 21.92 -6.67
CA LYS A 208 -6.01 21.61 -5.24
C LYS A 208 -7.23 20.88 -4.68
N LEU A 209 -7.00 20.19 -3.57
CA LEU A 209 -8.02 19.77 -2.60
C LEU A 209 -7.72 20.44 -1.26
N VAL A 210 -8.73 20.99 -0.61
CA VAL A 210 -8.66 21.62 0.72
C VAL A 210 -9.48 20.82 1.70
N LEU A 211 -8.85 20.45 2.82
CA LEU A 211 -9.48 19.80 3.96
C LEU A 211 -9.31 20.69 5.19
N THR A 212 -10.36 20.81 6.02
CA THR A 212 -10.35 21.58 7.27
C THR A 212 -10.51 20.69 8.48
N ARG A 213 -9.94 21.07 9.63
CA ARG A 213 -10.08 20.30 10.88
C ARG A 213 -11.54 20.08 11.26
N PHE A 214 -11.85 18.87 11.70
CA PHE A 214 -13.15 18.54 12.30
C PHE A 214 -13.06 18.69 13.81
N GLU A 215 -13.60 19.77 14.36
CA GLU A 215 -13.50 20.10 15.80
C GLU A 215 -14.20 19.06 16.70
N ASP A 216 -15.29 18.45 16.21
CA ASP A 216 -16.06 17.42 16.94
C ASP A 216 -15.53 15.99 16.68
N TYR A 217 -14.34 15.84 16.11
CA TYR A 217 -13.74 14.54 15.83
C TYR A 217 -13.62 13.69 17.10
N THR A 218 -13.96 12.41 16.99
CA THR A 218 -13.92 11.45 18.10
C THR A 218 -12.74 10.48 17.92
N PRO A 219 -11.54 10.81 18.45
CA PRO A 219 -10.36 9.97 18.24
C PRO A 219 -10.49 8.59 18.89
N SER A 220 -9.77 7.61 18.36
CA SER A 220 -9.61 6.31 19.02
C SER A 220 -8.91 6.47 20.37
N SER A 221 -9.28 5.63 21.34
CA SER A 221 -8.58 5.55 22.64
C SER A 221 -7.28 4.74 22.59
N ARG A 222 -7.01 4.04 21.48
CA ARG A 222 -5.78 3.26 21.26
C ARG A 222 -4.63 4.20 20.94
N GLU A 223 -3.41 3.80 21.30
CA GLU A 223 -2.22 4.56 20.92
C GLU A 223 -2.09 4.65 19.40
N ALA A 224 -1.52 5.76 18.91
CA ALA A 224 -1.30 5.98 17.50
C ALA A 224 -0.20 5.03 16.97
N SER A 225 -0.52 4.26 15.95
CA SER A 225 0.44 3.38 15.27
C SER A 225 0.10 3.33 13.79
N PHE A 226 0.86 4.07 12.99
CA PHE A 226 0.71 4.17 11.54
C PHE A 226 -0.71 4.64 11.13
N PHE A 227 -1.51 3.78 10.46
CA PHE A 227 -2.91 4.11 10.15
C PHE A 227 -3.86 3.84 11.32
N ALA A 228 -3.48 2.99 12.27
CA ALA A 228 -4.30 2.60 13.41
C ALA A 228 -4.17 3.56 14.60
N GLY A 229 -5.14 3.47 15.51
CA GLY A 229 -5.13 4.16 16.79
C GLY A 229 -5.54 5.63 16.72
N LYS A 230 -5.03 6.43 17.68
CA LYS A 230 -5.40 7.83 17.85
C LYS A 230 -4.92 8.68 16.67
N ARG A 231 -5.86 9.35 16.01
CA ARG A 231 -5.57 10.41 15.04
C ARG A 231 -5.86 11.76 15.69
N THR A 232 -4.94 12.71 15.55
CA THR A 232 -5.08 14.07 16.07
C THR A 232 -4.93 15.05 14.91
N ALA A 233 -5.92 15.91 14.70
CA ALA A 233 -5.87 16.97 13.72
C ALA A 233 -5.25 18.23 14.35
N TYR A 234 -3.92 18.35 14.35
CA TYR A 234 -3.25 19.56 14.86
C TYR A 234 -3.40 20.72 13.90
N LEU A 235 -3.35 20.46 12.59
CA LEU A 235 -3.44 21.50 11.56
C LEU A 235 -4.87 22.02 11.41
N ASP A 236 -5.04 23.32 11.16
CA ASP A 236 -6.36 23.89 10.85
C ASP A 236 -6.82 23.47 9.46
N GLU A 237 -5.85 23.36 8.52
CA GLU A 237 -6.14 23.11 7.13
C GLU A 237 -5.01 22.29 6.48
N ILE A 238 -5.38 21.39 5.56
CA ILE A 238 -4.47 20.67 4.67
C ILE A 238 -4.85 21.01 3.23
N VAL A 239 -3.88 21.54 2.47
CA VAL A 239 -4.02 21.83 1.04
C VAL A 239 -3.15 20.88 0.26
N PHE A 240 -3.78 19.96 -0.48
CA PHE A 240 -3.13 19.11 -1.46
C PHE A 240 -3.05 19.86 -2.79
N ASN A 241 -1.86 20.33 -3.15
CA ASN A 241 -1.62 21.07 -4.39
C ASN A 241 -1.16 20.11 -5.49
N PHE A 242 -1.80 20.11 -6.65
CA PHE A 242 -1.44 19.25 -7.78
C PHE A 242 -0.41 19.94 -8.68
N ILE A 243 0.84 19.53 -8.55
CA ILE A 243 2.02 20.15 -9.20
C ILE A 243 2.78 19.06 -9.97
N PRO A 244 2.50 18.85 -11.27
CA PRO A 244 3.12 17.76 -12.04
C PRO A 244 4.64 17.88 -12.16
N ASP A 245 5.19 19.08 -12.29
CA ASP A 245 6.62 19.31 -12.46
C ASP A 245 7.37 19.10 -11.14
N ALA A 246 8.30 18.14 -11.13
CA ALA A 246 9.10 17.79 -9.94
C ALA A 246 10.01 18.94 -9.48
N GLN A 247 10.56 19.75 -10.41
CA GLN A 247 11.44 20.87 -10.04
C GLN A 247 10.64 22.00 -9.40
N VAL A 248 9.38 22.20 -9.81
CA VAL A 248 8.48 23.17 -9.16
C VAL A 248 8.14 22.69 -7.74
N ARG A 249 7.87 21.38 -7.54
CA ARG A 249 7.66 20.83 -6.19
C ARG A 249 8.88 21.02 -5.30
N VAL A 250 10.08 20.67 -5.79
CA VAL A 250 11.35 20.85 -5.07
C VAL A 250 11.58 22.31 -4.71
N SER A 251 11.48 23.21 -5.70
CA SER A 251 11.70 24.65 -5.51
C SER A 251 10.70 25.24 -4.51
N GLY A 252 9.45 24.75 -4.54
CA GLY A 252 8.41 25.17 -3.60
C GLY A 252 8.73 24.82 -2.15
N VAL A 253 9.28 23.61 -1.90
CA VAL A 253 9.75 23.24 -0.55
C VAL A 253 10.97 24.07 -0.14
N GLN A 254 11.93 24.27 -1.03
CA GLN A 254 13.13 25.08 -0.75
C GLN A 254 12.79 26.53 -0.38
N THR A 255 11.78 27.12 -1.02
CA THR A 255 11.36 28.51 -0.79
C THR A 255 10.33 28.67 0.33
N GLY A 256 9.78 27.56 0.89
CA GLY A 256 8.75 27.58 1.91
C GLY A 256 7.32 27.78 1.35
N GLN A 257 7.11 27.63 0.05
CA GLN A 257 5.76 27.62 -0.53
C GLN A 257 5.03 26.34 -0.18
N PHE A 258 5.74 25.20 -0.15
CA PHE A 258 5.20 23.90 0.24
C PHE A 258 5.96 23.38 1.46
N HIS A 259 5.23 22.69 2.36
CA HIS A 259 5.81 22.03 3.53
C HIS A 259 6.20 20.59 3.24
N PHE A 260 5.61 19.99 2.21
CA PHE A 260 5.86 18.62 1.75
C PHE A 260 5.82 18.56 0.22
N ALA A 261 6.68 17.74 -0.37
CA ALA A 261 6.63 17.39 -1.79
C ALA A 261 6.78 15.88 -1.99
N GLU A 262 5.77 15.31 -2.66
CA GLU A 262 5.75 13.92 -3.04
C GLU A 262 6.71 13.65 -4.20
N GLU A 263 7.38 12.51 -4.16
CA GLU A 263 8.12 11.89 -5.27
C GLU A 263 9.04 12.87 -6.03
N VAL A 264 10.14 13.24 -5.37
CA VAL A 264 11.19 14.09 -5.94
C VAL A 264 12.31 13.25 -6.53
N PRO A 265 13.12 13.82 -7.47
CA PRO A 265 14.23 13.09 -8.08
C PRO A 265 15.28 12.62 -7.06
N ARG A 266 15.61 11.32 -7.08
CA ARG A 266 16.55 10.69 -6.12
C ARG A 266 17.99 11.22 -6.27
N ASP A 267 18.41 11.60 -7.48
CA ASP A 267 19.72 12.18 -7.77
C ASP A 267 19.95 13.52 -7.06
N GLN A 268 18.89 14.17 -6.58
CA GLN A 268 18.96 15.39 -5.79
C GLN A 268 19.07 15.14 -4.28
N TYR A 269 19.02 13.90 -3.82
CA TYR A 269 19.12 13.55 -2.39
C TYR A 269 20.31 14.25 -1.68
N PRO A 270 21.54 14.27 -2.22
CA PRO A 270 22.66 14.93 -1.55
C PRO A 270 22.46 16.45 -1.37
N LEU A 271 21.68 17.10 -2.25
CA LEU A 271 21.37 18.53 -2.12
C LEU A 271 20.40 18.79 -0.97
N PHE A 272 19.45 17.89 -0.76
CA PHE A 272 18.47 17.99 0.34
C PHE A 272 19.14 17.65 1.69
N GLU A 273 19.99 16.62 1.73
CA GLU A 273 20.75 16.23 2.93
C GLU A 273 21.65 17.37 3.44
N ALA A 274 22.19 18.16 2.54
CA ALA A 274 23.00 19.33 2.89
C ALA A 274 22.18 20.55 3.39
N ASN A 275 20.84 20.52 3.29
CA ASN A 275 19.97 21.63 3.64
C ASN A 275 19.27 21.41 4.98
N GLN A 276 19.67 22.13 6.02
CA GLN A 276 19.12 21.98 7.38
C GLN A 276 17.61 22.31 7.51
N ASN A 277 17.00 22.94 6.51
CA ASN A 277 15.58 23.28 6.50
C ASN A 277 14.72 22.24 5.80
N ILE A 278 15.34 21.17 5.28
CA ILE A 278 14.67 20.10 4.52
C ILE A 278 15.06 18.76 5.12
N ASP A 279 14.08 17.92 5.35
CA ASP A 279 14.28 16.52 5.71
C ASP A 279 13.93 15.62 4.51
N ASN A 280 14.80 14.67 4.24
CA ASN A 280 14.52 13.57 3.30
C ASN A 280 13.59 12.56 3.96
N VAL A 281 12.59 12.11 3.21
CA VAL A 281 11.67 11.04 3.62
C VAL A 281 11.75 9.92 2.59
N ILE A 282 12.47 8.86 2.92
CA ILE A 282 12.59 7.67 2.10
C ILE A 282 11.50 6.68 2.52
N ILE A 283 10.64 6.31 1.59
CA ILE A 283 9.62 5.28 1.79
C ILE A 283 10.20 3.97 1.32
N TYR A 284 10.44 3.06 2.27
CA TYR A 284 11.09 1.80 1.98
C TYR A 284 10.50 0.62 2.77
N PRO A 285 10.27 -0.52 2.12
CA PRO A 285 10.14 -0.65 0.67
C PRO A 285 8.83 -0.02 0.20
N ASP A 286 8.78 0.50 -1.03
CA ASP A 286 7.54 1.03 -1.60
C ASP A 286 7.08 0.20 -2.80
N ARG A 287 8.02 -0.15 -3.66
CA ARG A 287 7.79 -0.85 -4.91
C ARG A 287 8.72 -2.05 -5.06
N MET A 288 8.27 -3.01 -5.85
CA MET A 288 9.08 -4.08 -6.40
C MET A 288 9.15 -3.95 -7.92
N SER A 289 10.28 -4.36 -8.50
CA SER A 289 10.50 -4.38 -9.93
C SER A 289 10.31 -5.80 -10.46
N MET A 290 9.16 -6.07 -11.05
CA MET A 290 8.82 -7.41 -11.52
C MET A 290 9.24 -7.62 -12.97
N LEU A 291 9.99 -8.70 -13.21
CA LEU A 291 10.18 -9.28 -14.52
C LEU A 291 9.10 -10.35 -14.73
N ILE A 292 8.32 -10.18 -15.78
CA ILE A 292 7.13 -10.97 -16.07
C ILE A 292 7.33 -11.67 -17.41
N TYR A 293 7.06 -12.98 -17.46
CA TYR A 293 7.08 -13.74 -18.69
C TYR A 293 5.71 -13.85 -19.34
N ASN A 294 5.67 -13.88 -20.65
CA ASN A 294 4.54 -14.40 -21.39
C ASN A 294 4.61 -15.93 -21.41
N ASN A 295 3.97 -16.56 -20.44
CA ASN A 295 4.01 -18.02 -20.28
C ASN A 295 3.19 -18.77 -21.35
N ALA A 296 2.56 -18.08 -22.30
CA ALA A 296 1.85 -18.69 -23.42
C ALA A 296 2.70 -18.83 -24.69
N GLU A 297 3.89 -18.22 -24.72
CA GLU A 297 4.74 -18.15 -25.92
C GLU A 297 6.12 -18.78 -25.67
N ALA A 298 6.57 -19.61 -26.62
CA ALA A 298 7.90 -20.21 -26.55
C ALA A 298 9.00 -19.12 -26.60
N PRO A 299 10.13 -19.29 -25.87
CA PRO A 299 10.49 -20.46 -25.06
C PRO A 299 9.91 -20.42 -23.62
N PHE A 300 9.16 -19.36 -23.24
CA PHE A 300 8.73 -19.13 -21.84
C PHE A 300 7.47 -19.89 -21.45
N ASP A 301 6.86 -20.67 -22.32
CA ASP A 301 5.92 -21.73 -21.97
C ASP A 301 6.60 -22.88 -21.19
N ASN A 302 7.95 -22.96 -21.24
CA ASN A 302 8.78 -23.91 -20.51
C ASN A 302 9.46 -23.26 -19.29
N LYS A 303 9.30 -23.86 -18.10
CA LYS A 303 9.88 -23.32 -16.86
C LYS A 303 11.41 -23.22 -16.87
N TYR A 304 12.09 -24.12 -17.58
CA TYR A 304 13.57 -24.09 -17.66
C TYR A 304 14.06 -22.83 -18.40
N ALA A 305 13.34 -22.36 -19.42
CA ALA A 305 13.68 -21.09 -20.07
C ALA A 305 13.49 -19.91 -19.12
N ARG A 306 12.43 -19.93 -18.30
CA ARG A 306 12.18 -18.87 -17.31
C ARG A 306 13.24 -18.86 -16.21
N GLN A 307 13.60 -20.03 -15.68
CA GLN A 307 14.70 -20.16 -14.71
C GLN A 307 16.05 -19.71 -15.32
N ALA A 308 16.28 -20.02 -16.59
CA ALA A 308 17.50 -19.62 -17.29
C ALA A 308 17.72 -18.10 -17.25
N ILE A 309 16.67 -17.31 -17.47
CA ILE A 309 16.78 -15.84 -17.41
C ILE A 309 17.13 -15.38 -15.99
N ALA A 310 16.59 -16.02 -14.93
CA ALA A 310 16.95 -15.67 -13.56
C ALA A 310 18.45 -15.89 -13.26
N TYR A 311 19.06 -16.94 -13.83
CA TYR A 311 20.51 -17.18 -13.73
C TYR A 311 21.35 -16.32 -14.69
N ALA A 312 20.75 -15.81 -15.76
CA ALA A 312 21.45 -14.98 -16.76
C ALA A 312 21.66 -13.54 -16.31
N LEU A 313 20.95 -13.07 -15.28
CA LEU A 313 20.91 -11.68 -14.88
C LEU A 313 21.68 -11.42 -13.59
N ASP A 314 22.59 -10.43 -13.61
CA ASP A 314 23.20 -9.85 -12.42
C ASP A 314 22.27 -8.78 -11.83
N PHE A 315 21.59 -9.14 -10.73
CA PHE A 315 20.59 -8.27 -10.12
C PHE A 315 21.20 -7.04 -9.43
N GLU A 316 22.46 -7.10 -8.97
CA GLU A 316 23.14 -5.93 -8.43
C GLU A 316 23.43 -4.90 -9.53
N GLU A 317 23.94 -5.34 -10.68
CA GLU A 317 24.15 -4.46 -11.84
C GLU A 317 22.84 -3.87 -12.34
N LEU A 318 21.76 -4.66 -12.36
CA LEU A 318 20.41 -4.15 -12.67
C LEU A 318 19.96 -3.09 -11.67
N GLY A 319 20.23 -3.26 -10.38
CA GLY A 319 19.91 -2.27 -9.35
C GLY A 319 20.58 -0.91 -9.61
N TYR A 320 21.86 -0.94 -9.93
CA TYR A 320 22.59 0.28 -10.33
C TYR A 320 22.06 0.90 -11.62
N ALA A 321 21.73 0.10 -12.62
CA ALA A 321 21.22 0.58 -13.89
C ALA A 321 19.82 1.20 -13.77
N MET A 322 18.93 0.55 -13.01
CA MET A 322 17.52 0.92 -12.87
C MET A 322 17.29 2.11 -11.92
N ILE A 323 17.98 2.11 -10.78
CA ILE A 323 17.74 3.01 -9.65
C ILE A 323 18.92 3.94 -9.36
N GLY A 324 20.15 3.43 -9.49
CA GLY A 324 21.38 4.14 -9.19
C GLY A 324 21.87 3.89 -7.77
N ASP A 325 21.74 4.89 -6.88
CA ASP A 325 22.25 4.84 -5.52
C ASP A 325 21.64 3.68 -4.71
N PRO A 326 22.49 2.77 -4.14
CA PRO A 326 22.03 1.59 -3.42
C PRO A 326 21.24 1.88 -2.15
N GLN A 327 21.23 3.11 -1.65
CA GLN A 327 20.34 3.46 -0.53
C GLN A 327 18.84 3.42 -0.90
N PHE A 328 18.50 3.41 -2.21
CA PHE A 328 17.12 3.41 -2.69
C PHE A 328 16.62 2.07 -3.20
N TRP A 329 17.44 1.02 -3.14
CA TRP A 329 17.04 -0.32 -3.55
C TRP A 329 17.75 -1.41 -2.75
N ARG A 330 17.18 -2.59 -2.74
CA ARG A 330 17.80 -3.83 -2.22
C ARG A 330 17.30 -5.04 -2.99
N LEU A 331 18.07 -6.10 -2.92
CA LEU A 331 17.62 -7.41 -3.38
C LEU A 331 16.70 -8.04 -2.34
N GLU A 332 15.53 -8.50 -2.77
CA GLU A 332 14.54 -9.18 -1.94
C GLU A 332 13.78 -10.21 -2.78
N SER A 333 13.96 -11.47 -2.45
CA SER A 333 13.33 -12.59 -3.16
C SER A 333 11.89 -12.86 -2.75
N ALA A 334 11.54 -12.48 -1.52
CA ALA A 334 10.20 -12.68 -1.00
C ALA A 334 9.19 -11.70 -1.59
N LEU A 335 7.95 -12.14 -1.76
CA LEU A 335 6.86 -11.29 -2.25
C LEU A 335 6.45 -10.22 -1.23
N HIS A 336 6.68 -10.47 0.06
CA HIS A 336 6.45 -9.51 1.14
C HIS A 336 7.78 -9.09 1.73
N GLU A 337 7.86 -7.85 2.20
CA GLU A 337 9.07 -7.26 2.79
C GLU A 337 9.40 -7.83 4.17
N GLU A 338 10.66 -7.73 4.56
CA GLU A 338 11.10 -8.05 5.92
C GLU A 338 10.30 -7.22 6.96
N GLY A 339 9.81 -7.89 8.01
CA GLY A 339 8.94 -7.29 9.02
C GLY A 339 7.43 -7.44 8.72
N ASN A 340 7.06 -7.79 7.50
CA ASN A 340 5.68 -8.16 7.17
C ASN A 340 5.35 -9.55 7.77
N PRO A 341 4.17 -9.76 8.37
CA PRO A 341 3.77 -11.08 8.91
C PRO A 341 3.79 -12.23 7.89
N TRP A 342 3.81 -11.92 6.59
CA TRP A 342 3.82 -12.88 5.48
C TRP A 342 5.17 -12.99 4.78
N HIS A 343 6.21 -12.37 5.32
CA HIS A 343 7.56 -12.50 4.78
C HIS A 343 8.05 -13.94 4.91
N VAL A 344 8.50 -14.53 3.80
CA VAL A 344 9.10 -15.86 3.75
C VAL A 344 10.60 -15.67 3.51
N PRO A 345 11.44 -15.79 4.53
CA PRO A 345 12.87 -15.67 4.36
C PRO A 345 13.39 -16.79 3.43
N ASP A 346 14.48 -16.51 2.72
CA ASP A 346 15.14 -17.44 1.81
C ASP A 346 14.27 -17.96 0.64
N ALA A 347 13.15 -17.30 0.35
CA ALA A 347 12.37 -17.61 -0.85
C ALA A 347 13.25 -17.48 -2.10
N GLY A 348 13.27 -18.51 -2.94
CA GLY A 348 14.13 -18.53 -4.15
C GLY A 348 15.60 -18.84 -3.89
N GLU A 349 15.96 -19.36 -2.71
CA GLU A 349 17.33 -19.82 -2.44
C GLU A 349 17.85 -20.72 -3.57
N GLY A 350 19.08 -20.42 -4.04
CA GLY A 350 19.73 -21.14 -5.13
C GLY A 350 19.32 -20.71 -6.55
N ILE A 351 18.35 -19.77 -6.69
CA ILE A 351 17.96 -19.18 -7.99
C ILE A 351 18.08 -17.65 -7.93
N TYR A 352 17.45 -17.03 -6.94
CA TYR A 352 17.41 -15.57 -6.82
C TYR A 352 18.80 -14.97 -6.55
N GLY A 353 19.18 -13.98 -7.36
CA GLY A 353 20.47 -13.31 -7.22
C GLY A 353 21.69 -14.18 -7.51
N VAL A 354 21.49 -15.37 -8.08
CA VAL A 354 22.58 -16.24 -8.50
C VAL A 354 22.89 -15.97 -9.97
N TYR A 355 23.98 -15.23 -10.23
CA TYR A 355 24.47 -15.00 -11.59
C TYR A 355 25.33 -16.18 -12.05
N ASP A 356 24.78 -16.99 -12.96
CA ASP A 356 25.48 -18.17 -13.55
C ASP A 356 25.11 -18.32 -15.04
N PRO A 357 25.80 -17.60 -15.94
CA PRO A 357 25.52 -17.63 -17.36
C PRO A 357 25.66 -19.03 -18.01
N GLU A 358 26.55 -19.87 -17.49
CA GLU A 358 26.70 -21.23 -18.02
C GLU A 358 25.50 -22.10 -17.65
N LYS A 359 25.00 -21.95 -16.42
CA LYS A 359 23.77 -22.62 -16.00
C LYS A 359 22.54 -22.11 -16.78
N ALA A 360 22.50 -20.82 -17.09
CA ALA A 360 21.47 -20.25 -17.93
C ALA A 360 21.41 -20.89 -19.32
N LYS A 361 22.57 -21.06 -19.97
CA LYS A 361 22.69 -21.75 -21.28
C LYS A 361 22.25 -23.21 -21.21
N GLU A 362 22.69 -23.95 -20.18
CA GLU A 362 22.25 -25.33 -19.97
C GLU A 362 20.73 -25.46 -19.88
N LEU A 363 20.09 -24.53 -19.16
CA LEU A 363 18.64 -24.54 -18.99
C LEU A 363 17.89 -24.13 -20.26
N LEU A 364 18.44 -23.21 -21.06
CA LEU A 364 17.89 -22.85 -22.37
C LEU A 364 17.96 -24.03 -23.34
N ASP A 365 19.11 -24.75 -23.37
CA ASP A 365 19.25 -25.97 -24.17
C ASP A 365 18.24 -27.05 -23.72
N GLN A 366 18.03 -27.21 -22.40
CA GLN A 366 17.05 -28.13 -21.86
C GLN A 366 15.60 -27.71 -22.19
N ALA A 367 15.33 -26.42 -22.28
CA ALA A 367 14.04 -25.88 -22.70
C ALA A 367 13.79 -26.07 -24.19
N GLY A 368 14.84 -26.35 -24.98
CA GLY A 368 14.74 -26.46 -26.44
C GLY A 368 14.73 -25.12 -27.15
N TYR A 369 15.31 -24.08 -26.53
CA TYR A 369 15.46 -22.75 -27.15
C TYR A 369 16.30 -22.86 -28.42
N ASP A 370 15.78 -22.36 -29.52
CA ASP A 370 16.36 -22.53 -30.87
C ASP A 370 17.20 -21.32 -31.35
N GLY A 371 17.29 -20.27 -30.50
CA GLY A 371 18.06 -19.07 -30.80
C GLY A 371 17.23 -17.93 -31.44
N ASP A 372 15.92 -18.07 -31.52
CA ASP A 372 15.05 -16.97 -31.96
C ASP A 372 15.14 -15.77 -31.00
N PRO A 373 15.06 -14.51 -31.49
CA PRO A 373 15.18 -13.33 -30.65
C PRO A 373 14.16 -13.27 -29.51
N ILE A 374 14.63 -12.98 -28.29
CA ILE A 374 13.75 -12.72 -27.14
C ILE A 374 13.22 -11.30 -27.20
N VAL A 375 11.89 -11.13 -27.26
CA VAL A 375 11.24 -9.82 -27.33
C VAL A 375 11.01 -9.28 -25.91
N ILE A 376 11.66 -8.16 -25.57
CA ILE A 376 11.41 -7.41 -24.32
C ILE A 376 10.48 -6.25 -24.60
N LEU A 377 9.29 -6.26 -23.97
CA LEU A 377 8.30 -5.18 -24.00
C LEU A 377 8.41 -4.31 -22.77
N SER A 378 8.68 -3.02 -22.89
CA SER A 378 8.79 -2.13 -21.74
C SER A 378 8.32 -0.71 -22.01
N GLY A 379 8.07 0.05 -20.91
CA GLY A 379 7.67 1.45 -20.95
C GLY A 379 8.85 2.39 -21.25
N GLN A 380 8.65 3.35 -22.16
CA GLN A 380 9.65 4.40 -22.40
C GLN A 380 9.52 5.59 -21.45
N ASP A 381 8.33 5.80 -20.88
CA ASP A 381 7.99 6.97 -20.08
C ASP A 381 8.50 6.85 -18.63
N ASN A 382 8.62 5.64 -18.12
CA ASN A 382 9.17 5.34 -16.81
C ASN A 382 10.67 5.05 -16.93
N GLN A 383 11.51 5.85 -16.26
CA GLN A 383 12.96 5.72 -16.33
C GLN A 383 13.45 4.35 -15.84
N MET A 384 12.90 3.83 -14.74
CA MET A 384 13.28 2.54 -14.17
C MET A 384 12.97 1.39 -15.17
N GLU A 385 11.76 1.35 -15.74
CA GLU A 385 11.37 0.35 -16.73
C GLU A 385 12.30 0.40 -17.95
N ARG A 386 12.56 1.59 -18.49
CA ARG A 386 13.39 1.78 -19.67
C ARG A 386 14.85 1.37 -19.44
N GLN A 387 15.45 1.84 -18.34
CA GLN A 387 16.86 1.52 -18.04
C GLN A 387 17.03 0.05 -17.69
N GLY A 388 16.08 -0.53 -16.96
CA GLY A 388 16.07 -1.96 -16.63
C GLY A 388 15.96 -2.83 -17.89
N ALA A 389 15.08 -2.49 -18.81
CA ALA A 389 14.92 -3.25 -20.06
C ALA A 389 16.16 -3.20 -20.94
N ILE A 390 16.85 -2.04 -21.01
CA ILE A 390 18.13 -1.90 -21.72
C ILE A 390 19.21 -2.75 -21.05
N ALA A 391 19.34 -2.66 -19.72
CA ALA A 391 20.36 -3.44 -19.00
C ALA A 391 20.11 -4.96 -19.08
N ILE A 392 18.84 -5.40 -19.07
CA ILE A 392 18.49 -6.81 -19.30
C ILE A 392 18.88 -7.23 -20.72
N GLN A 393 18.61 -6.41 -21.75
CA GLN A 393 19.06 -6.68 -23.11
C GLN A 393 20.56 -6.85 -23.16
N ASP A 394 21.34 -5.90 -22.63
CA ASP A 394 22.79 -5.93 -22.65
C ASP A 394 23.34 -7.23 -22.01
N GLN A 395 22.84 -7.61 -20.83
CA GLN A 395 23.28 -8.82 -20.13
C GLN A 395 22.91 -10.12 -20.88
N LEU A 396 21.75 -10.18 -21.52
CA LEU A 396 21.36 -11.35 -22.32
C LEU A 396 22.20 -11.46 -23.61
N GLU A 397 22.47 -10.33 -24.26
CA GLU A 397 23.32 -10.30 -25.47
C GLU A 397 24.78 -10.68 -25.15
N GLU A 398 25.32 -10.32 -23.99
CA GLU A 398 26.67 -10.74 -23.54
C GLU A 398 26.83 -12.25 -23.43
N ILE A 399 25.76 -12.97 -23.10
CA ILE A 399 25.80 -14.45 -23.04
C ILE A 399 25.36 -15.11 -24.35
N GLY A 400 25.12 -14.32 -25.41
CA GLY A 400 24.86 -14.80 -26.77
C GLY A 400 23.37 -15.03 -27.08
N ILE A 401 22.45 -14.45 -26.29
CA ILE A 401 21.01 -14.46 -26.57
C ILE A 401 20.66 -13.21 -27.40
N ASP A 402 20.02 -13.38 -28.56
CA ASP A 402 19.55 -12.27 -29.37
C ASP A 402 18.30 -11.66 -28.76
N VAL A 403 18.23 -10.31 -28.66
CA VAL A 403 17.15 -9.61 -27.99
C VAL A 403 16.56 -8.50 -28.88
N GLU A 404 15.24 -8.51 -29.04
CA GLU A 404 14.49 -7.43 -29.64
C GLU A 404 13.84 -6.55 -28.55
N LEU A 405 14.40 -5.36 -28.31
CA LEU A 405 13.85 -4.41 -27.34
C LEU A 405 12.76 -3.52 -27.95
N GLN A 406 11.55 -3.60 -27.40
CA GLN A 406 10.37 -2.83 -27.81
C GLN A 406 9.98 -1.83 -26.69
N LEU A 407 10.25 -0.55 -26.90
CA LEU A 407 9.91 0.54 -25.98
C LEU A 407 8.72 1.36 -26.51
N PHE A 408 7.66 1.44 -25.71
CA PHE A 408 6.44 2.16 -26.07
C PHE A 408 5.94 3.06 -24.93
N ASP A 409 4.98 3.93 -25.24
CA ASP A 409 4.20 4.63 -24.21
C ASP A 409 3.34 3.66 -23.37
N ARG A 410 2.94 4.09 -22.20
CA ARG A 410 2.20 3.26 -21.24
C ARG A 410 0.91 2.64 -21.82
N PRO A 411 0.01 3.39 -22.54
CA PRO A 411 -1.18 2.81 -23.16
C PRO A 411 -0.86 1.68 -24.14
N THR A 412 0.15 1.86 -24.99
CA THR A 412 0.58 0.85 -25.96
C THR A 412 1.16 -0.40 -25.28
N VAL A 413 1.94 -0.23 -24.21
CA VAL A 413 2.44 -1.36 -23.43
C VAL A 413 1.27 -2.15 -22.82
N VAL A 414 0.29 -1.49 -22.21
CA VAL A 414 -0.88 -2.14 -21.60
C VAL A 414 -1.68 -2.91 -22.66
N GLU A 415 -1.87 -2.35 -23.86
CA GLU A 415 -2.55 -3.05 -24.97
C GLU A 415 -1.76 -4.30 -25.41
N ARG A 416 -0.43 -4.16 -25.61
CA ARG A 416 0.39 -5.26 -26.14
C ARG A 416 0.54 -6.41 -25.14
N ARG A 417 0.80 -6.13 -23.87
CA ARG A 417 0.97 -7.17 -22.84
C ARG A 417 -0.32 -7.97 -22.58
N SER A 418 -1.49 -7.43 -22.95
CA SER A 418 -2.75 -8.18 -22.83
C SER A 418 -2.90 -9.27 -23.90
N LYS A 419 -2.05 -9.27 -24.94
CA LYS A 419 -2.03 -10.29 -25.99
C LYS A 419 -1.20 -11.49 -25.55
N LYS A 420 -1.55 -12.67 -26.08
CA LYS A 420 -0.83 -13.93 -25.80
C LYS A 420 0.38 -14.15 -26.71
N GLU A 421 0.69 -13.22 -27.60
CA GLU A 421 1.76 -13.32 -28.59
C GLU A 421 2.40 -11.95 -28.84
N GLY A 422 3.64 -11.97 -29.34
CA GLY A 422 4.38 -10.79 -29.78
C GLY A 422 5.17 -10.09 -28.69
N TRP A 423 5.34 -10.72 -27.52
CA TRP A 423 6.25 -10.30 -26.46
C TRP A 423 6.61 -11.51 -25.57
N HIS A 424 7.82 -11.51 -25.03
CA HIS A 424 8.34 -12.61 -24.20
C HIS A 424 8.55 -12.18 -22.75
N ILE A 425 9.15 -11.01 -22.53
CA ILE A 425 9.46 -10.46 -21.22
C ILE A 425 8.84 -9.06 -21.11
N HIS A 426 8.29 -8.76 -19.95
CA HIS A 426 7.81 -7.43 -19.61
C HIS A 426 8.32 -7.00 -18.23
N LEU A 427 8.91 -5.81 -18.13
CA LEU A 427 9.35 -5.20 -16.87
C LEU A 427 8.32 -4.20 -16.39
N SER A 428 7.88 -4.30 -15.13
CA SER A 428 6.85 -3.41 -14.56
C SER A 428 7.01 -3.21 -13.06
N PRO A 429 6.76 -1.99 -12.55
CA PRO A 429 6.71 -1.75 -11.11
C PRO A 429 5.40 -2.28 -10.51
N PHE A 430 5.49 -2.83 -9.30
CA PHE A 430 4.36 -3.24 -8.48
C PHE A 430 4.48 -2.72 -7.06
N ILE A 431 3.34 -2.65 -6.35
CA ILE A 431 3.31 -2.31 -4.93
C ILE A 431 3.94 -3.46 -4.15
N LYS A 432 4.86 -3.14 -3.23
CA LYS A 432 5.49 -4.12 -2.35
C LYS A 432 4.73 -4.31 -1.05
N ILE A 433 4.28 -3.23 -0.45
CA ILE A 433 3.62 -3.25 0.85
C ILE A 433 2.17 -3.70 0.69
N VAL A 434 1.93 -4.96 0.99
CA VAL A 434 0.59 -5.56 0.95
C VAL A 434 0.37 -6.39 2.22
N PRO A 435 -0.71 -6.14 2.95
CA PRO A 435 -0.90 -6.72 4.28
C PRO A 435 -1.50 -8.13 4.27
N ASP A 436 -1.90 -8.66 3.12
CA ASP A 436 -2.44 -10.01 2.99
C ASP A 436 -2.03 -10.65 1.66
N PRO A 437 -1.60 -11.94 1.65
CA PRO A 437 -1.22 -12.67 0.44
C PRO A 437 -2.31 -12.77 -0.63
N GLN A 438 -3.57 -12.56 -0.27
CA GLN A 438 -4.71 -12.62 -1.19
C GLN A 438 -4.50 -11.75 -2.43
N ILE A 439 -3.78 -10.62 -2.32
CA ILE A 439 -3.55 -9.73 -3.45
C ILE A 439 -2.85 -10.44 -4.61
N HIS A 440 -1.98 -11.41 -4.31
CA HIS A 440 -1.24 -12.16 -5.33
C HIS A 440 -2.15 -13.04 -6.20
N GLN A 441 -3.35 -13.39 -5.73
CA GLN A 441 -4.35 -14.11 -6.54
C GLN A 441 -4.74 -13.31 -7.80
N GLY A 442 -4.67 -11.98 -7.75
CA GLY A 442 -5.01 -11.12 -8.89
C GLY A 442 -4.08 -11.29 -10.08
N TRP A 443 -2.85 -11.74 -9.87
CA TRP A 443 -1.84 -11.90 -10.91
C TRP A 443 -1.16 -13.26 -10.97
N THR A 444 -1.34 -14.13 -9.98
CA THR A 444 -0.75 -15.47 -9.93
C THR A 444 -1.81 -16.54 -10.16
N GLY A 445 -1.49 -17.55 -10.95
CA GLY A 445 -2.40 -18.66 -11.27
C GLY A 445 -2.82 -18.71 -12.74
N THR A 446 -3.77 -19.57 -13.06
CA THR A 446 -4.17 -19.87 -14.42
C THR A 446 -4.83 -18.66 -15.11
N ASN A 447 -4.33 -18.33 -16.30
CA ASN A 447 -4.87 -17.26 -17.17
C ASN A 447 -4.99 -15.88 -16.50
N LYS A 448 -4.11 -15.58 -15.56
CA LYS A 448 -4.06 -14.22 -14.99
C LYS A 448 -3.46 -13.23 -16.00
N TRP A 449 -3.93 -12.00 -15.94
CA TRP A 449 -3.63 -10.94 -16.91
C TRP A 449 -2.14 -10.61 -17.05
N ILE A 450 -1.35 -10.93 -16.03
CA ILE A 450 0.04 -10.52 -15.96
C ILE A 450 0.97 -11.46 -16.74
N SER A 451 0.69 -12.78 -16.75
CA SER A 451 1.65 -13.79 -17.23
C SER A 451 1.12 -14.74 -18.29
N ASN A 452 -0.17 -14.70 -18.63
CA ASN A 452 -0.81 -15.65 -19.55
C ASN A 452 -0.55 -17.13 -19.20
N TRP A 453 -0.36 -17.45 -17.93
CA TRP A 453 0.08 -18.75 -17.45
C TRP A 453 -1.04 -19.78 -17.47
N ASP A 454 -0.93 -20.83 -18.28
CA ASP A 454 -1.88 -21.93 -18.36
C ASP A 454 -1.13 -23.27 -18.49
N SER A 455 -0.77 -23.84 -17.35
CA SER A 455 -0.04 -25.10 -17.25
C SER A 455 -0.55 -25.94 -16.08
N GLU A 456 0.05 -27.09 -15.83
CA GLU A 456 -0.25 -27.88 -14.63
C GLU A 456 0.18 -27.11 -13.36
N GLU A 457 1.34 -26.47 -13.41
CA GLU A 457 1.86 -25.66 -12.29
C GLU A 457 0.94 -24.50 -11.93
N SER A 458 0.32 -23.84 -12.93
CA SER A 458 -0.62 -22.75 -12.66
C SER A 458 -1.91 -23.23 -11.96
N ARG A 459 -2.40 -24.42 -12.33
CA ARG A 459 -3.55 -25.04 -11.67
C ARG A 459 -3.25 -25.50 -10.25
N GLU A 460 -2.02 -25.98 -9.99
CA GLU A 460 -1.54 -26.25 -8.62
C GLU A 460 -1.49 -24.96 -7.79
N MET A 461 -1.03 -23.87 -8.39
CA MET A 461 -1.03 -22.55 -7.73
C MET A 461 -2.45 -22.09 -7.39
N ASP A 462 -3.42 -22.26 -8.29
CA ASP A 462 -4.84 -21.96 -8.03
C ASP A 462 -5.39 -22.77 -6.85
N GLN A 463 -4.96 -24.03 -6.67
CA GLN A 463 -5.35 -24.85 -5.52
C GLN A 463 -4.73 -24.32 -4.22
N ILE A 464 -3.46 -23.92 -4.23
CA ILE A 464 -2.80 -23.33 -3.07
C ILE A 464 -3.53 -22.04 -2.64
N PHE A 465 -3.92 -21.19 -3.60
CA PHE A 465 -4.72 -20.00 -3.29
C PHE A 465 -6.10 -20.35 -2.73
N ALA A 466 -6.76 -21.35 -3.29
CA ALA A 466 -8.07 -21.78 -2.78
C ALA A 466 -8.01 -22.29 -1.33
N GLU A 467 -6.91 -22.95 -0.93
CA GLU A 467 -6.65 -23.33 0.46
C GLU A 467 -6.41 -22.07 1.33
N MET A 468 -5.55 -21.16 0.89
CA MET A 468 -5.19 -19.93 1.62
C MET A 468 -6.39 -19.02 1.89
N LEU A 469 -7.35 -18.94 0.94
CA LEU A 469 -8.55 -18.10 1.09
C LEU A 469 -9.55 -18.67 2.10
N ARG A 470 -9.49 -19.98 2.41
CA ARG A 470 -10.42 -20.65 3.32
C ARG A 470 -9.84 -20.87 4.72
N GLU A 471 -8.51 -20.95 4.85
CA GLU A 471 -7.87 -21.20 6.14
C GLU A 471 -7.92 -19.93 7.01
N VAL A 472 -8.59 -20.01 8.16
CA VAL A 472 -8.75 -18.90 9.11
C VAL A 472 -7.64 -18.83 10.16
N ASP A 473 -6.91 -19.91 10.36
CA ASP A 473 -5.76 -19.97 11.26
C ASP A 473 -4.54 -19.34 10.60
N GLN A 474 -3.99 -18.31 11.24
CA GLN A 474 -2.89 -17.51 10.66
C GLN A 474 -1.60 -18.32 10.50
N GLU A 475 -1.28 -19.23 11.43
CA GLU A 475 -0.05 -20.03 11.35
C GLU A 475 -0.14 -21.00 10.16
N LYS A 476 -1.29 -21.66 9.97
CA LYS A 476 -1.51 -22.52 8.80
C LYS A 476 -1.56 -21.75 7.49
N ARG A 477 -2.13 -20.53 7.48
CA ARG A 477 -2.06 -19.66 6.29
C ARG A 477 -0.63 -19.31 5.94
N TYR A 478 0.23 -19.09 6.94
CA TYR A 478 1.65 -18.84 6.71
C TYR A 478 2.35 -20.06 6.09
N GLU A 479 2.08 -21.28 6.56
CA GLU A 479 2.58 -22.52 5.93
C GLU A 479 2.14 -22.65 4.46
N ILE A 480 0.92 -22.22 4.16
CA ILE A 480 0.42 -22.17 2.77
C ILE A 480 1.18 -21.12 1.95
N MET A 481 1.50 -19.96 2.55
CA MET A 481 2.31 -18.92 1.91
C MET A 481 3.72 -19.40 1.58
N GLU A 482 4.36 -20.14 2.47
CA GLU A 482 5.67 -20.79 2.20
C GLU A 482 5.58 -21.74 1.00
N ARG A 483 4.56 -22.59 0.94
CA ARG A 483 4.30 -23.48 -0.21
C ARG A 483 4.07 -22.69 -1.49
N MET A 484 3.33 -21.60 -1.43
CA MET A 484 3.07 -20.73 -2.57
C MET A 484 4.35 -20.13 -3.12
N GLN A 485 5.21 -19.56 -2.28
CA GLN A 485 6.48 -18.97 -2.72
C GLN A 485 7.48 -20.02 -3.22
N SER A 486 7.53 -21.19 -2.58
CA SER A 486 8.33 -22.31 -3.09
C SER A 486 7.89 -22.74 -4.51
N LYS A 487 6.58 -22.84 -4.74
CA LYS A 487 6.03 -23.16 -6.06
C LYS A 487 6.27 -22.06 -7.08
N LEU A 488 6.21 -20.80 -6.66
CA LEU A 488 6.52 -19.66 -7.52
C LEU A 488 7.96 -19.74 -8.02
N TRP A 489 8.93 -20.03 -7.15
CA TRP A 489 10.34 -20.13 -7.53
C TRP A 489 10.68 -21.42 -8.30
N ASP A 490 9.95 -22.52 -8.13
CA ASP A 490 10.08 -23.69 -9.01
C ASP A 490 9.59 -23.37 -10.44
N SER A 491 8.50 -22.63 -10.57
CA SER A 491 7.84 -22.39 -11.87
C SER A 491 8.27 -21.09 -12.55
N VAL A 492 8.68 -20.09 -11.77
CA VAL A 492 9.16 -18.76 -12.18
C VAL A 492 8.28 -18.11 -13.25
N PRO A 493 6.95 -18.00 -13.08
CA PRO A 493 6.09 -17.33 -14.07
C PRO A 493 6.37 -15.83 -14.17
N TYR A 494 6.94 -15.27 -13.13
CA TYR A 494 7.49 -13.93 -12.94
C TYR A 494 8.40 -13.95 -11.71
N PHE A 495 9.19 -12.92 -11.50
CA PHE A 495 9.93 -12.72 -10.24
C PHE A 495 10.21 -11.23 -9.96
N ASN A 496 10.47 -10.90 -8.70
CA ASN A 496 10.97 -9.60 -8.30
C ASN A 496 12.47 -9.52 -8.55
N ILE A 497 12.95 -8.52 -9.31
CA ILE A 497 14.39 -8.27 -9.48
C ILE A 497 14.93 -7.60 -8.21
N LEU A 498 14.26 -6.53 -7.74
CA LEU A 498 14.64 -5.76 -6.57
C LEU A 498 13.45 -4.98 -6.01
N ASP A 499 13.55 -4.67 -4.74
CA ASP A 499 12.69 -3.67 -4.10
C ASP A 499 13.32 -2.29 -4.19
N TYR A 500 12.51 -1.25 -4.34
CA TYR A 500 13.01 0.12 -4.37
C TYR A 500 12.09 1.10 -3.65
N SER A 501 12.67 2.24 -3.26
CA SER A 501 12.01 3.29 -2.51
C SER A 501 11.71 4.51 -3.36
N ARG A 502 10.73 5.30 -2.90
CA ARG A 502 10.50 6.68 -3.35
C ARG A 502 11.14 7.66 -2.37
N LEU A 503 11.55 8.81 -2.90
CA LEU A 503 12.04 9.94 -2.12
C LEU A 503 10.98 11.02 -2.11
N HIS A 504 10.57 11.42 -0.91
CA HIS A 504 9.83 12.65 -0.65
C HIS A 504 10.72 13.62 0.12
N ILE A 505 10.36 14.88 0.11
CA ILE A 505 11.01 15.88 0.96
C ILE A 505 9.97 16.68 1.74
N LYS A 506 10.35 17.08 2.94
CA LYS A 506 9.54 17.97 3.78
C LYS A 506 10.38 19.08 4.38
N ARG A 507 9.75 20.17 4.76
CA ARG A 507 10.41 21.18 5.58
C ARG A 507 10.60 20.65 7.00
N ALA A 508 11.72 21.07 7.61
CA ALA A 508 12.06 20.68 8.99
C ALA A 508 11.03 21.17 10.04
N GLU A 509 10.25 22.21 9.71
CA GLU A 509 9.15 22.73 10.53
C GLU A 509 7.91 21.81 10.54
N LEU A 510 7.75 20.90 9.56
CA LEU A 510 6.69 19.87 9.60
C LEU A 510 7.14 18.74 10.52
N LYS A 511 6.60 18.71 11.74
CA LYS A 511 6.97 17.77 12.80
C LYS A 511 6.08 16.54 12.83
N ASP A 512 6.60 15.48 13.41
CA ASP A 512 5.94 14.18 13.66
C ASP A 512 5.36 13.51 12.40
N PHE A 513 5.72 13.97 11.19
CA PHE A 513 5.34 13.32 9.95
C PHE A 513 5.96 11.92 9.86
N LYS A 514 5.11 10.91 9.70
CA LYS A 514 5.52 9.52 9.46
C LYS A 514 5.56 9.24 7.96
N GLY A 515 6.71 8.82 7.47
CA GLY A 515 6.86 8.38 6.09
C GLY A 515 5.95 7.18 5.81
N SER A 516 5.17 7.25 4.74
CA SER A 516 4.25 6.19 4.32
C SER A 516 4.13 6.18 2.81
N TRP A 517 3.84 4.99 2.23
CA TRP A 517 3.50 4.88 0.79
C TRP A 517 2.22 5.62 0.39
N GLN A 518 1.35 5.91 1.39
CA GLN A 518 0.23 6.85 1.28
C GLN A 518 0.45 7.94 2.33
N PRO A 519 0.95 9.10 1.96
CA PRO A 519 1.19 10.17 2.92
C PRO A 519 -0.08 10.56 3.66
N PHE A 520 0.03 10.66 4.99
CA PHE A 520 -1.03 11.13 5.86
C PHE A 520 -0.51 12.19 6.81
N PHE A 521 -1.38 13.14 7.22
CA PHE A 521 -0.99 14.34 7.96
C PHE A 521 -1.74 14.51 9.29
N TRP A 522 -2.53 13.51 9.75
CA TRP A 522 -2.92 13.49 11.16
C TRP A 522 -1.69 13.21 12.03
N ASN A 523 -1.74 13.67 13.26
CA ASN A 523 -0.62 13.63 14.21
C ASN A 523 0.61 14.46 13.79
N THR A 524 0.54 15.26 12.71
CA THR A 524 1.59 16.18 12.30
C THR A 524 1.24 17.63 12.64
N TYR A 525 2.25 18.46 12.91
CA TYR A 525 2.07 19.88 13.22
C TYR A 525 3.19 20.73 12.62
N LEU A 526 2.96 22.04 12.55
CA LEU A 526 3.94 23.04 12.11
C LEU A 526 4.52 23.75 13.33
N GLU A 527 5.87 23.83 13.40
CA GLU A 527 6.62 24.50 14.47
C GLU A 527 7.11 25.88 14.05
#